data_4d92e3e6c0f7c8f1a938dfb597f59495
#
_entry.id   4d92e3e6c0f7c8f1a938dfb597f59495
#
_cell.length_a   1.000
_cell.length_b   1.000
_cell.length_c   1.000
_cell.angle_alpha   90.00
_cell.angle_beta   90.00
_cell.angle_gamma   90.00
#
_symmetry.space_group_name_H-M   'P 1'
#
loop_
_entity.id
_entity.type
_entity.pdbx_description
1 polymer ?
#
loop_
_entity_poly.entity_id
_entity_poly.type
_entity_poly.pdbx_seq_one_letter_code
_entity_poly.pdbx_strand_id
1 'polypeptide(L)'
;MAIIEIKVPSPGESITHVELYKWLVEDGSVVEKNSEIAELESDKATLTLTADESGKITLKAAEGDSLEVGAIACTIDTSVQPEEKPKEAEKKEEQPSEKKETKEQEKPEEEKEKQKEEKPQDKPKTTTDSETDKVKVTPLAQKVMDENNLSLEDVLNGLRRLKKADVEAVIGLGAGGNIQGMKKEASRESQTNRMSSLRRKLSERLVSVKNETAMLTTFNEVDMKPIMDIRKKYQNKFVEKHGIKLGMMSFFMKACAIALQEFPAVNSMMEGENTTTYDYADISVAVSTPKGLMVPVIRNVESLGLAEIEKAIAEVANKARDGKLSIPEMTGGTFTITNGGVFGSMMSTPIINPPQAAILGMHNIIERPVVIDGQIVARPMMYVALSYDHRLIDGRESVGFLVRVKQLLENPTDMLFGKSSGEKELLEI
;
A
#
# COMPACT_ATOMS: atom_id res chain seq x y z
N MET A 1 -38.47 29.35 21.80
CA MET A 1 -37.12 29.29 21.21
C MET A 1 -36.35 28.25 22.02
N ALA A 2 -36.11 27.07 21.45
CA ALA A 2 -35.28 26.06 22.13
C ALA A 2 -33.98 26.00 21.33
N ILE A 3 -32.91 26.47 21.96
CA ILE A 3 -31.53 26.27 21.47
C ILE A 3 -31.04 24.97 22.11
N ILE A 4 -30.68 24.01 21.28
CA ILE A 4 -30.15 22.72 21.72
C ILE A 4 -28.64 22.76 21.55
N GLU A 5 -27.93 22.40 22.62
CA GLU A 5 -26.47 22.32 22.63
C GLU A 5 -26.02 20.90 22.25
N ILE A 6 -25.27 20.77 21.18
CA ILE A 6 -24.67 19.50 20.76
C ILE A 6 -23.29 19.37 21.41
N LYS A 7 -23.18 18.34 22.25
CA LYS A 7 -21.96 18.07 23.02
C LYS A 7 -21.11 17.00 22.35
N VAL A 8 -19.80 17.11 22.51
CA VAL A 8 -18.84 16.12 22.04
C VAL A 8 -19.07 14.79 22.74
N PRO A 9 -19.37 13.69 22.01
CA PRO A 9 -19.60 12.38 22.61
C PRO A 9 -18.29 11.76 23.16
N SER A 10 -18.41 10.87 24.16
CA SER A 10 -17.28 10.12 24.69
C SER A 10 -16.99 8.90 23.81
N PRO A 11 -15.80 8.76 23.21
CA PRO A 11 -15.42 7.59 22.43
C PRO A 11 -14.96 6.39 23.27
N GLY A 12 -14.93 6.50 24.61
CA GLY A 12 -14.52 5.46 25.55
C GLY A 12 -14.02 6.01 26.87
N GLU A 13 -13.90 5.14 27.89
CA GLU A 13 -13.63 5.52 29.29
C GLU A 13 -12.27 6.20 29.56
N SER A 14 -11.35 6.23 28.60
CA SER A 14 -9.98 6.77 28.77
C SER A 14 -9.68 7.99 27.92
N ILE A 15 -10.64 8.53 27.16
CA ILE A 15 -10.40 9.64 26.24
C ILE A 15 -11.04 10.90 26.81
N THR A 16 -10.21 11.90 27.10
CA THR A 16 -10.65 13.19 27.67
C THR A 16 -10.78 14.29 26.63
N HIS A 17 -10.13 14.16 25.48
CA HIS A 17 -10.13 15.16 24.42
C HIS A 17 -10.33 14.51 23.04
N VAL A 18 -11.06 15.18 22.16
CA VAL A 18 -11.23 14.83 20.73
C VAL A 18 -10.93 16.05 19.87
N GLU A 19 -10.35 15.85 18.71
CA GLU A 19 -10.07 16.90 17.75
C GLU A 19 -11.22 17.00 16.74
N LEU A 20 -11.73 18.19 16.49
CA LEU A 20 -12.70 18.45 15.44
C LEU A 20 -11.98 18.41 14.09
N TYR A 21 -12.11 17.30 13.36
CA TYR A 21 -11.39 17.09 12.10
C TYR A 21 -11.95 17.96 10.98
N LYS A 22 -13.29 17.93 10.78
CA LYS A 22 -13.95 18.67 9.71
C LYS A 22 -15.42 18.90 10.03
N TRP A 23 -15.95 20.06 9.65
CA TRP A 23 -17.37 20.31 9.55
C TRP A 23 -17.91 19.79 8.21
N LEU A 24 -19.04 19.05 8.24
CA LEU A 24 -19.75 18.57 7.05
C LEU A 24 -20.85 19.54 6.62
N VAL A 25 -21.10 20.57 7.43
CA VAL A 25 -22.13 21.60 7.23
C VAL A 25 -21.54 22.99 7.42
N GLU A 26 -22.09 23.99 6.73
CA GLU A 26 -21.65 25.39 6.86
C GLU A 26 -22.34 26.07 8.04
N ASP A 27 -21.67 27.08 8.65
CA ASP A 27 -22.26 27.86 9.72
C ASP A 27 -23.54 28.58 9.25
N GLY A 28 -24.59 28.43 10.05
CA GLY A 28 -25.91 29.00 9.73
C GLY A 28 -26.77 28.18 8.77
N SER A 29 -26.30 27.00 8.31
CA SER A 29 -27.12 26.09 7.49
C SER A 29 -28.22 25.43 8.31
N VAL A 30 -29.26 24.90 7.62
CA VAL A 30 -30.35 24.16 8.24
C VAL A 30 -30.06 22.67 8.11
N VAL A 31 -30.04 21.97 9.24
CA VAL A 31 -29.75 20.53 9.33
C VAL A 31 -31.01 19.75 9.70
N GLU A 32 -31.10 18.50 9.23
CA GLU A 32 -32.16 17.57 9.62
C GLU A 32 -31.73 16.73 10.83
N LYS A 33 -32.69 16.24 11.61
CA LYS A 33 -32.42 15.33 12.71
C LYS A 33 -31.70 14.08 12.23
N ASN A 34 -30.64 13.65 12.96
CA ASN A 34 -29.74 12.56 12.66
C ASN A 34 -28.86 12.77 11.42
N SER A 35 -28.79 13.97 10.84
CA SER A 35 -27.79 14.26 9.80
C SER A 35 -26.40 14.36 10.42
N GLU A 36 -25.39 13.93 9.65
CA GLU A 36 -23.98 14.06 10.04
C GLU A 36 -23.55 15.52 9.90
N ILE A 37 -23.06 16.12 10.99
CA ILE A 37 -22.68 17.55 11.04
C ILE A 37 -21.19 17.79 11.15
N ALA A 38 -20.44 16.86 11.75
CA ALA A 38 -19.00 16.96 11.86
C ALA A 38 -18.33 15.59 12.00
N GLU A 39 -17.06 15.50 11.60
CA GLU A 39 -16.15 14.40 11.90
C GLU A 39 -15.22 14.80 13.04
N LEU A 40 -15.19 13.97 14.09
CA LEU A 40 -14.32 14.10 15.23
C LEU A 40 -13.25 13.01 15.19
N GLU A 41 -12.01 13.35 15.45
CA GLU A 41 -10.89 12.42 15.50
C GLU A 41 -10.35 12.29 16.92
N SER A 42 -10.26 11.06 17.42
CA SER A 42 -9.61 10.75 18.69
C SER A 42 -8.36 9.91 18.46
N ASP A 43 -7.62 9.64 19.51
CA ASP A 43 -6.41 8.81 19.47
C ASP A 43 -6.63 7.40 18.90
N LYS A 44 -7.86 6.89 18.97
CA LYS A 44 -8.18 5.50 18.68
C LYS A 44 -9.29 5.31 17.64
N ALA A 45 -10.09 6.32 17.36
CA ALA A 45 -11.23 6.21 16.43
C ALA A 45 -11.65 7.57 15.87
N THR A 46 -12.22 7.55 14.66
CA THR A 46 -12.96 8.66 14.08
C THR A 46 -14.44 8.49 14.45
N LEU A 47 -15.08 9.55 14.94
CA LEU A 47 -16.47 9.60 15.32
C LEU A 47 -17.20 10.62 14.47
N THR A 48 -18.43 10.32 14.10
CA THR A 48 -19.30 11.30 13.43
C THR A 48 -20.22 11.95 14.46
N LEU A 49 -20.24 13.27 14.49
CA LEU A 49 -21.19 14.03 15.29
C LEU A 49 -22.47 14.21 14.48
N THR A 50 -23.60 13.85 15.06
CA THR A 50 -24.91 13.95 14.41
C THR A 50 -25.79 15.01 15.09
N ALA A 51 -26.71 15.58 14.32
CA ALA A 51 -27.69 16.54 14.83
C ALA A 51 -28.78 15.83 15.65
N ASP A 52 -28.99 16.21 16.91
CA ASP A 52 -30.05 15.63 17.76
C ASP A 52 -31.46 16.07 17.36
N GLU A 53 -31.59 17.26 16.75
CA GLU A 53 -32.83 17.81 16.25
C GLU A 53 -32.64 18.63 14.97
N SER A 54 -33.72 18.85 14.21
CA SER A 54 -33.70 19.68 13.01
C SER A 54 -33.73 21.16 13.36
N GLY A 55 -32.95 21.97 12.69
CA GLY A 55 -32.90 23.42 12.92
C GLY A 55 -31.70 24.08 12.28
N LYS A 56 -31.55 25.38 12.55
CA LYS A 56 -30.41 26.18 12.09
C LYS A 56 -29.19 25.95 13.00
N ILE A 57 -28.08 25.48 12.43
CA ILE A 57 -26.84 25.23 13.17
C ILE A 57 -26.00 26.50 13.32
N THR A 58 -25.38 26.68 14.48
CA THR A 58 -24.36 27.71 14.72
C THR A 58 -23.13 27.02 15.30
N LEU A 59 -21.99 27.15 14.60
CA LEU A 59 -20.73 26.53 14.96
C LEU A 59 -20.04 27.31 16.09
N LYS A 60 -19.50 26.61 17.10
CA LYS A 60 -18.76 27.23 18.22
C LYS A 60 -17.29 26.86 18.28
N ALA A 61 -16.89 25.82 17.55
CA ALA A 61 -15.50 25.38 17.47
C ALA A 61 -14.99 25.48 16.03
N ALA A 62 -13.72 25.78 15.86
CA ALA A 62 -13.07 25.79 14.55
C ALA A 62 -12.53 24.39 14.19
N GLU A 63 -12.41 24.12 12.88
CA GLU A 63 -11.77 22.88 12.42
C GLU A 63 -10.33 22.81 12.94
N GLY A 64 -10.00 21.67 13.54
CA GLY A 64 -8.72 21.38 14.16
C GLY A 64 -8.59 21.81 15.63
N ASP A 65 -9.67 22.25 16.27
CA ASP A 65 -9.70 22.52 17.71
C ASP A 65 -9.75 21.22 18.51
N SER A 66 -9.01 21.15 19.60
CA SER A 66 -9.10 20.07 20.57
C SER A 66 -10.18 20.39 21.59
N LEU A 67 -11.23 19.60 21.60
CA LEU A 67 -12.40 19.77 22.46
C LEU A 67 -12.39 18.71 23.57
N GLU A 68 -12.73 19.12 24.80
CA GLU A 68 -12.97 18.16 25.87
C GLU A 68 -14.26 17.39 25.64
N VAL A 69 -14.28 16.12 26.06
CA VAL A 69 -15.49 15.30 26.02
C VAL A 69 -16.57 15.98 26.87
N GLY A 70 -17.74 16.22 26.27
CA GLY A 70 -18.85 16.96 26.88
C GLY A 70 -18.85 18.45 26.63
N ALA A 71 -17.80 19.02 25.98
CA ALA A 71 -17.81 20.42 25.54
C ALA A 71 -18.83 20.66 24.42
N ILE A 72 -19.34 21.88 24.31
CA ILE A 72 -20.32 22.26 23.29
C ILE A 72 -19.61 22.52 21.96
N ALA A 73 -19.84 21.68 20.95
CA ALA A 73 -19.27 21.84 19.61
C ALA A 73 -20.06 22.84 18.76
N CYS A 74 -21.40 22.76 18.83
CA CYS A 74 -22.32 23.66 18.10
C CYS A 74 -23.65 23.78 18.82
N THR A 75 -24.49 24.71 18.36
CA THR A 75 -25.87 24.89 18.84
C THR A 75 -26.84 24.83 17.67
N ILE A 76 -28.03 24.23 17.88
CA ILE A 76 -29.10 24.15 16.89
C ILE A 76 -30.32 24.92 17.39
N ASP A 77 -30.76 25.90 16.60
CA ASP A 77 -32.00 26.65 16.83
C ASP A 77 -33.16 25.96 16.12
N THR A 78 -34.03 25.31 16.89
CA THR A 78 -35.18 24.54 16.40
C THR A 78 -36.36 25.41 15.98
N SER A 79 -36.26 26.74 16.10
CA SER A 79 -37.34 27.65 15.64
C SER A 79 -37.41 27.80 14.12
N VAL A 80 -36.38 27.37 13.39
CA VAL A 80 -36.29 27.38 11.92
C VAL A 80 -36.40 25.94 11.45
N GLN A 81 -37.57 25.55 10.92
CA GLN A 81 -37.76 24.22 10.33
C GLN A 81 -37.34 24.23 8.85
N PRO A 82 -36.80 23.10 8.33
CA PRO A 82 -36.50 22.96 6.90
C PRO A 82 -37.82 23.04 6.08
N GLU A 83 -37.86 23.81 5.01
CA GLU A 83 -38.92 23.72 4.02
C GLU A 83 -38.85 22.33 3.34
N GLU A 84 -39.91 21.55 3.47
CA GLU A 84 -40.05 20.24 2.81
C GLU A 84 -39.98 20.41 1.28
N LYS A 85 -38.88 19.97 0.67
CA LYS A 85 -38.85 19.66 -0.77
C LYS A 85 -39.44 18.27 -0.99
N PRO A 86 -40.34 18.08 -2.02
CA PRO A 86 -40.98 16.80 -2.26
C PRO A 86 -39.96 15.68 -2.53
N LYS A 87 -40.06 14.61 -1.82
CA LYS A 87 -39.32 13.36 -2.05
C LYS A 87 -39.72 12.76 -3.37
N GLU A 88 -38.80 12.66 -4.30
CA GLU A 88 -38.86 11.70 -5.41
C GLU A 88 -38.64 10.31 -4.87
N ALA A 89 -39.58 9.42 -5.15
CA ALA A 89 -39.68 8.08 -4.63
C ALA A 89 -38.60 7.16 -5.26
N GLU A 90 -37.68 6.69 -4.49
CA GLU A 90 -36.90 5.48 -4.82
C GLU A 90 -37.70 4.23 -4.44
N LYS A 91 -38.02 3.46 -5.47
CA LYS A 91 -38.62 2.13 -5.37
C LYS A 91 -37.63 1.15 -4.73
N LYS A 92 -38.09 0.56 -3.63
CA LYS A 92 -37.61 -0.74 -3.16
C LYS A 92 -37.98 -1.81 -4.16
N GLU A 93 -37.07 -2.64 -4.55
CA GLU A 93 -37.31 -4.01 -5.00
C GLU A 93 -36.66 -4.99 -4.06
N GLU A 94 -37.53 -5.76 -3.44
CA GLU A 94 -37.24 -6.92 -2.61
C GLU A 94 -36.75 -8.09 -3.47
N GLN A 95 -35.82 -8.87 -2.89
CA GLN A 95 -35.55 -10.26 -3.31
C GLN A 95 -36.81 -11.13 -3.14
N PRO A 96 -36.96 -12.21 -3.96
CA PRO A 96 -36.79 -13.52 -3.37
C PRO A 96 -36.02 -14.55 -4.23
N SER A 97 -35.50 -15.47 -3.49
CA SER A 97 -34.80 -16.71 -3.77
C SER A 97 -35.54 -17.72 -4.65
N GLU A 98 -34.72 -18.58 -5.21
CA GLU A 98 -34.86 -20.04 -5.40
C GLU A 98 -35.18 -20.61 -6.78
N LYS A 99 -34.23 -21.49 -7.11
CA LYS A 99 -34.28 -22.85 -7.71
C LYS A 99 -34.29 -23.03 -9.22
N LYS A 100 -33.22 -23.77 -9.55
CA LYS A 100 -33.11 -25.03 -10.30
C LYS A 100 -33.41 -25.08 -11.80
N GLU A 101 -32.48 -25.66 -12.41
CA GLU A 101 -32.24 -26.89 -13.22
C GLU A 101 -32.05 -26.66 -14.73
N THR A 102 -30.88 -27.03 -15.18
CA THR A 102 -30.43 -28.20 -15.97
C THR A 102 -30.59 -28.12 -17.52
N LYS A 103 -29.49 -28.57 -18.11
CA LYS A 103 -29.27 -29.20 -19.42
C LYS A 103 -28.90 -28.29 -20.59
N GLU A 104 -27.77 -28.51 -21.08
CA GLU A 104 -27.10 -29.58 -21.92
C GLU A 104 -26.94 -29.17 -23.37
N GLN A 105 -25.72 -29.41 -23.81
CA GLN A 105 -25.28 -29.86 -25.15
C GLN A 105 -25.23 -28.81 -26.28
N GLU A 106 -24.28 -28.68 -27.14
CA GLU A 106 -23.24 -29.61 -27.66
C GLU A 106 -22.19 -28.82 -28.43
N LYS A 107 -20.96 -29.31 -28.43
CA LYS A 107 -19.91 -29.13 -29.44
C LYS A 107 -20.35 -29.80 -30.78
N PRO A 108 -19.70 -29.73 -31.94
CA PRO A 108 -18.23 -29.82 -32.14
C PRO A 108 -17.63 -29.02 -33.32
N GLU A 109 -16.29 -28.94 -33.33
CA GLU A 109 -15.31 -29.41 -34.35
C GLU A 109 -15.36 -28.72 -35.73
N GLU A 110 -14.34 -28.51 -36.44
CA GLU A 110 -12.99 -29.04 -36.72
C GLU A 110 -12.16 -28.04 -37.57
N GLU A 111 -10.87 -28.03 -37.31
CA GLU A 111 -9.71 -28.35 -38.19
C GLU A 111 -9.52 -27.61 -39.54
N LYS A 112 -8.38 -27.12 -39.81
CA LYS A 112 -7.09 -27.63 -40.35
C LYS A 112 -6.20 -26.51 -40.83
N GLU A 113 -4.98 -26.47 -40.36
CA GLU A 113 -3.69 -26.81 -40.96
C GLU A 113 -3.38 -26.26 -42.38
N LYS A 114 -2.26 -25.56 -42.48
CA LYS A 114 -0.94 -25.90 -43.07
C LYS A 114 -0.19 -24.68 -43.62
N GLN A 115 0.98 -24.43 -43.06
CA GLN A 115 2.34 -24.57 -43.64
C GLN A 115 2.64 -23.84 -44.97
N LYS A 116 3.65 -23.04 -45.00
CA LYS A 116 5.07 -23.18 -45.33
C LYS A 116 5.65 -21.94 -46.02
N GLU A 117 6.80 -21.50 -45.50
CA GLU A 117 8.10 -21.19 -46.18
C GLU A 117 8.10 -20.33 -47.47
N GLU A 118 8.89 -19.31 -47.56
CA GLU A 118 10.35 -19.16 -47.72
C GLU A 118 10.74 -17.70 -48.01
N LYS A 119 11.94 -17.30 -47.60
CA LYS A 119 12.67 -16.11 -48.01
C LYS A 119 13.19 -16.25 -49.45
N PRO A 120 13.58 -15.18 -50.22
CA PRO A 120 14.76 -14.40 -49.89
C PRO A 120 14.77 -12.90 -50.32
N GLN A 121 15.75 -12.21 -49.74
CA GLN A 121 16.47 -10.97 -50.00
C GLN A 121 16.26 -10.25 -51.36
N ASP A 122 16.07 -8.93 -51.36
CA ASP A 122 17.04 -7.98 -51.91
C ASP A 122 16.77 -6.49 -51.51
N LYS A 123 17.84 -5.70 -51.41
CA LYS A 123 17.93 -4.28 -51.05
C LYS A 123 17.86 -3.39 -52.27
N PRO A 124 17.95 -2.05 -52.20
CA PRO A 124 17.21 -1.02 -51.41
C PRO A 124 16.59 0.06 -52.33
N LYS A 125 15.56 0.75 -51.85
CA LYS A 125 15.22 2.09 -52.36
C LYS A 125 14.68 2.99 -51.25
N THR A 126 15.39 4.06 -51.06
CA THR A 126 15.08 5.28 -50.31
C THR A 126 13.70 5.80 -50.63
N THR A 127 12.84 5.87 -49.61
CA THR A 127 11.76 6.85 -49.54
C THR A 127 11.53 7.19 -48.07
N THR A 128 11.55 8.46 -47.80
CA THR A 128 11.19 9.15 -46.55
C THR A 128 9.84 8.69 -46.06
N ASP A 129 9.84 7.78 -45.06
CA ASP A 129 8.64 7.45 -44.30
C ASP A 129 8.62 8.27 -43.02
N SER A 130 7.58 9.06 -42.91
CA SER A 130 7.25 9.89 -41.77
C SER A 130 7.04 9.02 -40.49
N GLU A 131 7.57 9.49 -39.38
CA GLU A 131 7.52 8.84 -38.03
C GLU A 131 6.09 8.63 -37.45
N THR A 132 5.04 8.91 -38.21
CA THR A 132 3.64 8.88 -37.79
C THR A 132 3.03 7.48 -37.69
N ASP A 133 3.64 6.45 -38.25
CA ASP A 133 3.07 5.08 -38.32
C ASP A 133 3.22 4.25 -37.02
N LYS A 134 3.81 4.81 -35.96
CA LYS A 134 4.07 4.08 -34.69
C LYS A 134 3.22 4.52 -33.49
N VAL A 135 2.30 5.45 -33.69
CA VAL A 135 1.50 5.99 -32.58
C VAL A 135 0.16 5.27 -32.47
N LYS A 136 -0.05 4.57 -31.34
CA LYS A 136 -1.33 3.95 -31.02
C LYS A 136 -2.27 4.99 -30.40
N VAL A 137 -3.32 5.35 -31.13
CA VAL A 137 -4.39 6.23 -30.66
C VAL A 137 -5.49 5.39 -30.02
N THR A 138 -6.00 5.82 -28.85
CA THR A 138 -7.14 5.11 -28.23
C THR A 138 -8.44 5.39 -29.01
N PRO A 139 -9.41 4.45 -29.04
CA PRO A 139 -10.66 4.63 -29.78
C PRO A 139 -11.45 5.90 -29.38
N LEU A 140 -11.33 6.32 -28.12
CA LEU A 140 -11.98 7.53 -27.62
C LEU A 140 -11.27 8.81 -28.11
N ALA A 141 -9.93 8.79 -28.16
CA ALA A 141 -9.15 9.92 -28.71
C ALA A 141 -9.37 10.06 -30.22
N GLN A 142 -9.44 8.94 -30.95
CA GLN A 142 -9.75 8.93 -32.38
C GLN A 142 -11.11 9.58 -32.64
N LYS A 143 -12.14 9.18 -31.89
CA LYS A 143 -13.49 9.76 -32.04
C LYS A 143 -13.55 11.27 -31.80
N VAL A 144 -12.82 11.76 -30.81
CA VAL A 144 -12.74 13.20 -30.50
C VAL A 144 -11.95 13.96 -31.59
N MET A 145 -10.92 13.33 -32.15
CA MET A 145 -10.15 13.90 -33.27
C MET A 145 -11.03 14.00 -34.52
N ASP A 146 -11.78 12.94 -34.85
CA ASP A 146 -12.66 12.89 -36.02
C ASP A 146 -13.83 13.89 -35.90
N GLU A 147 -14.42 14.04 -34.70
CA GLU A 147 -15.49 15.02 -34.43
C GLU A 147 -15.03 16.49 -34.58
N ASN A 148 -13.73 16.75 -34.45
CA ASN A 148 -13.17 18.11 -34.50
C ASN A 148 -12.24 18.36 -35.70
N ASN A 149 -12.21 17.47 -36.71
CA ASN A 149 -11.37 17.54 -37.91
C ASN A 149 -9.88 17.79 -37.64
N LEU A 150 -9.32 17.15 -36.59
CA LEU A 150 -7.91 17.24 -36.24
C LEU A 150 -7.13 16.05 -36.79
N SER A 151 -6.01 16.31 -37.43
CA SER A 151 -5.09 15.26 -37.86
C SER A 151 -4.21 14.79 -36.71
N LEU A 152 -3.68 13.56 -36.80
CA LEU A 152 -2.75 13.01 -35.84
C LEU A 152 -1.47 13.85 -35.72
N GLU A 153 -1.01 14.45 -36.85
CA GLU A 153 0.15 15.31 -36.90
C GLU A 153 -0.05 16.62 -36.13
N ASP A 154 -1.26 17.19 -36.15
CA ASP A 154 -1.57 18.44 -35.43
C ASP A 154 -1.51 18.22 -33.89
N VAL A 155 -1.80 16.98 -33.42
CA VAL A 155 -1.81 16.65 -32.01
C VAL A 155 -0.46 16.12 -31.50
N LEU A 156 0.38 15.55 -32.40
CA LEU A 156 1.69 14.97 -32.05
C LEU A 156 2.83 15.97 -31.90
N ASN A 157 2.69 17.17 -32.44
CA ASN A 157 3.72 18.19 -32.30
C ASN A 157 3.91 18.68 -30.87
N GLY A 158 4.58 17.87 -30.06
CA GLY A 158 4.96 18.18 -28.67
C GLY A 158 4.49 17.22 -27.59
N LEU A 159 3.74 16.16 -27.91
CA LEU A 159 3.18 15.26 -26.93
C LEU A 159 3.75 13.84 -27.05
N ARG A 160 4.30 13.31 -25.94
CA ARG A 160 4.81 11.93 -25.86
C ARG A 160 3.72 10.90 -25.58
N ARG A 161 2.53 11.31 -25.18
CA ARG A 161 1.40 10.43 -24.83
C ARG A 161 0.08 11.19 -24.87
N LEU A 162 -0.81 10.84 -25.81
CA LEU A 162 -2.11 11.48 -25.98
C LEU A 162 -3.12 11.01 -24.92
N LYS A 163 -3.66 11.95 -24.17
CA LYS A 163 -4.82 11.77 -23.29
C LYS A 163 -5.97 12.62 -23.83
N LYS A 164 -7.21 12.32 -23.40
CA LYS A 164 -8.40 13.11 -23.78
C LYS A 164 -8.21 14.61 -23.48
N ALA A 165 -7.65 14.94 -22.34
CA ALA A 165 -7.35 16.32 -21.93
C ALA A 165 -6.36 17.04 -22.88
N ASP A 166 -5.45 16.32 -23.51
CA ASP A 166 -4.46 16.88 -24.42
C ASP A 166 -5.12 17.26 -25.77
N VAL A 167 -6.09 16.45 -26.22
CA VAL A 167 -6.89 16.72 -27.43
C VAL A 167 -7.86 17.89 -27.17
N GLU A 168 -8.51 17.96 -26.01
CA GLU A 168 -9.39 19.08 -25.62
C GLU A 168 -8.62 20.41 -25.52
N ALA A 169 -7.36 20.37 -25.06
CA ALA A 169 -6.50 21.56 -24.99
C ALA A 169 -6.15 22.09 -26.40
N VAL A 170 -5.90 21.19 -27.38
CA VAL A 170 -5.62 21.58 -28.77
C VAL A 170 -6.87 22.12 -29.47
N ILE A 171 -8.06 21.55 -29.19
CA ILE A 171 -9.33 22.06 -29.70
C ILE A 171 -9.60 23.50 -29.22
N GLY A 172 -9.28 23.79 -27.95
CA GLY A 172 -9.41 25.14 -27.37
C GLY A 172 -8.47 26.20 -27.99
N LEU A 173 -7.41 25.78 -28.70
CA LEU A 173 -6.44 26.67 -29.36
C LEU A 173 -6.81 27.01 -30.81
N GLY A 174 -7.79 26.35 -31.45
CA GLY A 174 -8.18 26.52 -32.85
C GLY A 174 -7.15 25.92 -33.82
N ALA A 175 -7.61 25.32 -34.92
CA ALA A 175 -6.78 24.73 -35.94
C ALA A 175 -5.89 25.83 -36.61
N GLY A 176 -4.62 25.88 -36.24
CA GLY A 176 -3.66 26.86 -36.74
C GLY A 176 -2.87 27.62 -35.68
N GLY A 177 -3.17 27.39 -34.41
CA GLY A 177 -2.43 27.95 -33.27
C GLY A 177 -1.05 27.32 -33.18
N ASN A 178 -0.03 28.12 -33.32
CA ASN A 178 1.39 27.74 -33.21
C ASN A 178 1.62 27.22 -31.74
N ILE A 179 1.80 25.92 -31.56
CA ILE A 179 2.07 25.29 -30.25
C ILE A 179 3.51 25.61 -29.76
N GLN A 180 4.10 26.69 -30.25
CA GLN A 180 5.34 27.21 -29.70
C GLN A 180 5.04 27.87 -28.36
N GLY A 181 5.07 27.02 -27.32
CA GLY A 181 5.26 27.50 -25.96
C GLY A 181 4.04 28.16 -25.32
N MET A 182 3.04 27.41 -24.93
CA MET A 182 2.39 27.73 -23.65
C MET A 182 3.46 27.61 -22.55
N LYS A 183 4.28 28.66 -22.43
CA LYS A 183 4.98 28.91 -21.18
C LYS A 183 3.87 29.10 -20.15
N LYS A 184 3.53 28.00 -19.46
CA LYS A 184 2.79 28.10 -18.20
C LYS A 184 3.60 29.11 -17.38
N GLU A 185 3.09 30.30 -17.19
CA GLU A 185 3.75 31.25 -16.29
C GLU A 185 4.03 30.51 -15.00
N ALA A 186 5.29 30.50 -14.59
CA ALA A 186 5.69 29.76 -13.41
C ALA A 186 5.00 30.44 -12.21
N SER A 187 3.89 29.83 -11.76
CA SER A 187 3.21 30.25 -10.55
C SER A 187 4.16 30.01 -9.37
N ARG A 188 4.37 31.05 -8.57
CA ARG A 188 5.07 30.97 -7.28
C ARG A 188 4.08 30.88 -6.12
N GLU A 189 2.86 30.55 -6.39
CA GLU A 189 1.85 30.32 -5.37
C GLU A 189 2.26 29.16 -4.47
N SER A 190 2.17 29.36 -3.17
CA SER A 190 2.43 28.35 -2.15
C SER A 190 1.11 28.02 -1.45
N GLN A 191 0.90 26.74 -1.17
CA GLN A 191 -0.22 26.27 -0.39
C GLN A 191 0.28 25.79 0.97
N THR A 192 -0.23 26.36 2.05
CA THR A 192 0.08 25.93 3.42
C THR A 192 -1.12 25.17 3.96
N ASN A 193 -0.94 23.88 4.23
CA ASN A 193 -1.98 23.03 4.82
C ASN A 193 -1.53 22.56 6.21
N ARG A 194 -2.43 22.53 7.16
CA ARG A 194 -2.18 21.93 8.48
C ARG A 194 -2.05 20.41 8.32
N MET A 195 -1.06 19.80 9.00
CA MET A 195 -0.94 18.35 9.03
C MET A 195 -2.13 17.74 9.80
N SER A 196 -2.63 16.59 9.32
CA SER A 196 -3.63 15.81 10.06
C SER A 196 -3.08 15.37 11.42
N SER A 197 -3.97 15.09 12.38
CA SER A 197 -3.61 14.61 13.72
C SER A 197 -2.78 13.33 13.65
N LEU A 198 -3.20 12.36 12.79
CA LEU A 198 -2.46 11.13 12.54
C LEU A 198 -1.02 11.43 12.05
N ARG A 199 -0.85 12.37 11.13
CA ARG A 199 0.47 12.74 10.61
C ARG A 199 1.34 13.41 11.69
N ARG A 200 0.78 14.26 12.55
CA ARG A 200 1.51 14.86 13.68
C ARG A 200 2.02 13.81 14.65
N LYS A 201 1.13 12.88 15.10
CA LYS A 201 1.50 11.79 16.03
C LYS A 201 2.56 10.86 15.43
N LEU A 202 2.42 10.51 14.13
CA LEU A 202 3.43 9.73 13.43
C LEU A 202 4.78 10.47 13.40
N SER A 203 4.78 11.77 13.15
CA SER A 203 6.00 12.60 13.13
C SER A 203 6.69 12.59 14.50
N GLU A 204 5.95 12.82 15.57
CA GLU A 204 6.45 12.78 16.96
C GLU A 204 7.04 11.41 17.28
N ARG A 205 6.32 10.33 16.98
CA ARG A 205 6.78 8.96 17.20
C ARG A 205 8.07 8.65 16.44
N LEU A 206 8.16 9.01 15.16
CA LEU A 206 9.38 8.76 14.35
C LEU A 206 10.60 9.52 14.87
N VAL A 207 10.42 10.77 15.30
CA VAL A 207 11.49 11.57 15.89
C VAL A 207 11.92 11.01 17.24
N SER A 208 10.96 10.65 18.12
CA SER A 208 11.23 10.01 19.41
C SER A 208 12.08 8.75 19.23
N VAL A 209 11.65 7.81 18.36
CA VAL A 209 12.39 6.58 18.10
C VAL A 209 13.82 6.85 17.66
N LYS A 210 14.01 7.77 16.72
CA LYS A 210 15.35 8.10 16.23
C LYS A 210 16.26 8.68 17.31
N ASN A 211 15.70 9.42 18.27
CA ASN A 211 16.46 10.08 19.35
C ASN A 211 16.68 9.13 20.55
N GLU A 212 15.77 8.18 20.79
CA GLU A 212 15.78 7.27 21.93
C GLU A 212 16.53 5.96 21.66
N THR A 213 16.87 5.68 20.40
CA THR A 213 17.60 4.45 20.02
C THR A 213 19.00 4.77 19.51
N ALA A 214 19.94 3.86 19.77
CA ALA A 214 21.24 3.85 19.11
C ALA A 214 21.13 3.13 17.75
N MET A 215 20.27 3.67 16.86
CA MET A 215 19.92 3.00 15.63
C MET A 215 21.09 2.93 14.64
N LEU A 216 21.43 1.72 14.21
CA LEU A 216 22.40 1.45 13.17
C LEU A 216 21.75 0.61 12.06
N THR A 217 22.29 0.66 10.85
CA THR A 217 21.81 -0.15 9.73
C THR A 217 22.98 -0.91 9.10
N THR A 218 22.84 -2.22 8.96
CA THR A 218 23.74 -3.07 8.16
C THR A 218 23.05 -3.51 6.88
N PHE A 219 23.83 -3.74 5.84
CA PHE A 219 23.32 -4.09 4.51
C PHE A 219 23.96 -5.38 4.01
N ASN A 220 23.21 -6.11 3.20
CA ASN A 220 23.71 -7.22 2.41
C ASN A 220 23.00 -7.24 1.04
N GLU A 221 23.52 -7.99 0.10
CA GLU A 221 22.88 -8.25 -1.19
C GLU A 221 22.49 -9.72 -1.31
N VAL A 222 21.35 -9.99 -1.94
CA VAL A 222 20.76 -11.31 -2.12
C VAL A 222 20.57 -11.59 -3.59
N ASP A 223 21.02 -12.75 -4.08
CA ASP A 223 20.68 -13.27 -5.40
C ASP A 223 19.22 -13.80 -5.36
N MET A 224 18.33 -13.12 -6.02
CA MET A 224 16.90 -13.46 -6.05
C MET A 224 16.55 -14.54 -7.08
N LYS A 225 17.53 -14.98 -7.88
CA LYS A 225 17.30 -15.96 -8.95
C LYS A 225 16.69 -17.26 -8.44
N PRO A 226 17.15 -17.90 -7.34
CA PRO A 226 16.58 -19.15 -6.84
C PRO A 226 15.08 -19.03 -6.51
N ILE A 227 14.68 -17.95 -5.82
CA ILE A 227 13.28 -17.70 -5.50
C ILE A 227 12.46 -17.43 -6.77
N MET A 228 13.00 -16.63 -7.70
CA MET A 228 12.32 -16.32 -8.96
C MET A 228 12.13 -17.58 -9.82
N ASP A 229 13.12 -18.45 -9.86
CA ASP A 229 13.05 -19.74 -10.59
C ASP A 229 12.00 -20.67 -9.98
N ILE A 230 11.93 -20.80 -8.65
CA ILE A 230 10.89 -21.56 -7.94
C ILE A 230 9.50 -21.00 -8.30
N ARG A 231 9.32 -19.68 -8.18
CA ARG A 231 8.05 -19.04 -8.52
C ARG A 231 7.66 -19.27 -9.99
N LYS A 232 8.61 -19.06 -10.92
CA LYS A 232 8.37 -19.29 -12.35
C LYS A 232 7.96 -20.72 -12.64
N LYS A 233 8.60 -21.70 -12.00
CA LYS A 233 8.37 -23.13 -12.22
C LYS A 233 7.06 -23.61 -11.61
N TYR A 234 6.69 -23.13 -10.43
CA TYR A 234 5.61 -23.72 -9.63
C TYR A 234 4.39 -22.81 -9.43
N GLN A 235 4.39 -21.58 -9.91
CA GLN A 235 3.31 -20.61 -9.68
C GLN A 235 1.92 -21.14 -10.01
N ASN A 236 1.75 -21.75 -11.20
CA ASN A 236 0.45 -22.26 -11.63
C ASN A 236 -0.07 -23.40 -10.73
N LYS A 237 0.82 -24.35 -10.41
CA LYS A 237 0.49 -25.47 -9.50
C LYS A 237 0.19 -24.98 -8.08
N PHE A 238 0.89 -23.94 -7.63
CA PHE A 238 0.67 -23.35 -6.32
C PHE A 238 -0.70 -22.66 -6.25
N VAL A 239 -1.07 -21.91 -7.29
CA VAL A 239 -2.39 -21.27 -7.39
C VAL A 239 -3.50 -22.32 -7.46
N GLU A 240 -3.32 -23.36 -8.27
CA GLU A 240 -4.29 -24.46 -8.39
C GLU A 240 -4.53 -25.14 -7.04
N LYS A 241 -3.46 -25.41 -6.28
CA LYS A 241 -3.57 -26.12 -4.99
C LYS A 241 -4.06 -25.23 -3.84
N HIS A 242 -3.60 -23.98 -3.77
CA HIS A 242 -3.78 -23.11 -2.59
C HIS A 242 -4.73 -21.93 -2.81
N GLY A 243 -5.14 -21.65 -4.07
CA GLY A 243 -6.04 -20.55 -4.42
C GLY A 243 -5.42 -19.16 -4.34
N ILE A 244 -4.10 -19.06 -4.13
CA ILE A 244 -3.37 -17.80 -3.98
C ILE A 244 -2.05 -17.84 -4.73
N LYS A 245 -1.56 -16.67 -5.17
CA LYS A 245 -0.26 -16.54 -5.84
C LYS A 245 0.88 -16.65 -4.82
N LEU A 246 1.95 -17.35 -5.19
CA LEU A 246 3.19 -17.37 -4.43
C LEU A 246 3.92 -16.04 -4.61
N GLY A 247 3.93 -15.21 -3.58
CA GLY A 247 4.65 -13.95 -3.53
C GLY A 247 6.14 -14.14 -3.19
N MET A 248 6.86 -13.04 -3.05
CA MET A 248 8.22 -13.05 -2.51
C MET A 248 8.25 -12.82 -0.99
N MET A 249 7.23 -12.13 -0.48
CA MET A 249 7.18 -11.75 0.94
C MET A 249 7.16 -12.97 1.86
N SER A 250 6.47 -14.05 1.48
CA SER A 250 6.42 -15.28 2.28
C SER A 250 7.80 -15.93 2.46
N PHE A 251 8.65 -15.90 1.43
CA PHE A 251 10.04 -16.38 1.55
C PHE A 251 10.83 -15.53 2.54
N PHE A 252 10.73 -14.21 2.46
CA PHE A 252 11.40 -13.30 3.39
C PHE A 252 10.90 -13.50 4.82
N MET A 253 9.60 -13.59 5.02
CA MET A 253 9.03 -13.82 6.34
C MET A 253 9.48 -15.15 6.94
N LYS A 254 9.46 -16.23 6.15
CA LYS A 254 9.90 -17.53 6.61
C LYS A 254 11.40 -17.54 6.93
N ALA A 255 12.23 -16.95 6.07
CA ALA A 255 13.68 -16.80 6.31
C ALA A 255 13.95 -15.99 7.59
N CYS A 256 13.23 -14.87 7.78
CA CYS A 256 13.37 -14.07 9.00
C CYS A 256 12.93 -14.85 10.24
N ALA A 257 11.80 -15.57 10.19
CA ALA A 257 11.31 -16.33 11.33
C ALA A 257 12.32 -17.41 11.80
N ILE A 258 12.97 -18.10 10.85
CA ILE A 258 14.05 -19.05 11.16
C ILE A 258 15.25 -18.33 11.75
N ALA A 259 15.68 -17.24 11.14
CA ALA A 259 16.85 -16.48 11.62
C ALA A 259 16.60 -15.84 13.00
N LEU A 260 15.37 -15.39 13.30
CA LEU A 260 15.01 -14.85 14.62
C LEU A 260 15.14 -15.88 15.74
N GLN A 261 14.92 -17.17 15.47
CA GLN A 261 15.14 -18.24 16.43
C GLN A 261 16.63 -18.53 16.66
N GLU A 262 17.49 -18.25 15.67
CA GLU A 262 18.94 -18.42 15.78
C GLU A 262 19.63 -17.21 16.44
N PHE A 263 19.02 -16.02 16.31
CA PHE A 263 19.52 -14.75 16.82
C PHE A 263 18.51 -14.07 17.76
N PRO A 264 18.30 -14.57 18.99
CA PRO A 264 17.27 -14.06 19.91
C PRO A 264 17.40 -12.57 20.24
N ALA A 265 18.63 -12.01 20.22
CA ALA A 265 18.85 -10.58 20.43
C ALA A 265 18.11 -9.71 19.37
N VAL A 266 17.97 -10.21 18.13
CA VAL A 266 17.23 -9.50 17.05
C VAL A 266 15.73 -9.59 17.27
N ASN A 267 15.25 -10.65 17.96
CA ASN A 267 13.84 -10.86 18.33
C ASN A 267 13.59 -10.42 19.78
N SER A 268 14.01 -9.22 20.13
CA SER A 268 13.92 -8.70 21.49
C SER A 268 13.29 -7.30 21.54
N MET A 269 12.91 -6.90 22.74
CA MET A 269 12.43 -5.56 23.07
C MET A 269 13.09 -5.08 24.36
N MET A 270 13.27 -3.76 24.49
CA MET A 270 13.79 -3.15 25.71
C MET A 270 12.73 -2.33 26.41
N GLU A 271 12.56 -2.58 27.71
CA GLU A 271 11.72 -1.78 28.60
C GLU A 271 12.55 -1.32 29.80
N GLY A 272 12.93 -0.05 29.80
CA GLY A 272 13.87 0.48 30.81
C GLY A 272 15.21 -0.23 30.77
N GLU A 273 15.56 -0.93 31.88
CA GLU A 273 16.78 -1.73 32.00
C GLU A 273 16.58 -3.21 31.71
N ASN A 274 15.35 -3.62 31.37
CA ASN A 274 15.05 -5.03 31.08
C ASN A 274 15.00 -5.30 29.57
N THR A 275 15.44 -6.50 29.20
CA THR A 275 15.34 -7.03 27.83
C THR A 275 14.42 -8.24 27.83
N THR A 276 13.42 -8.25 26.97
CA THR A 276 12.51 -9.37 26.73
C THR A 276 12.83 -9.99 25.38
N THR A 277 13.10 -11.30 25.35
CA THR A 277 13.30 -12.09 24.12
C THR A 277 12.08 -13.00 23.92
N TYR A 278 11.78 -13.32 22.65
CA TYR A 278 10.60 -14.10 22.28
C TYR A 278 11.00 -15.40 21.58
N ASP A 279 10.37 -16.51 21.94
CA ASP A 279 10.58 -17.83 21.31
C ASP A 279 9.72 -18.02 20.06
N TYR A 280 8.84 -17.08 19.76
CA TYR A 280 7.97 -17.02 18.58
C TYR A 280 8.32 -15.81 17.70
N ALA A 281 7.91 -15.83 16.44
CA ALA A 281 8.14 -14.76 15.49
C ALA A 281 6.80 -14.17 15.01
N ASP A 282 6.35 -13.11 15.67
CA ASP A 282 5.19 -12.30 15.27
C ASP A 282 5.68 -11.16 14.36
N ILE A 283 5.58 -11.38 13.06
CA ILE A 283 6.19 -10.48 12.08
C ILE A 283 5.18 -9.47 11.57
N SER A 284 5.49 -8.20 11.78
CA SER A 284 4.73 -7.07 11.26
C SER A 284 5.11 -6.76 9.81
N VAL A 285 4.14 -6.44 8.96
CA VAL A 285 4.37 -6.08 7.55
C VAL A 285 3.88 -4.67 7.26
N ALA A 286 4.75 -3.83 6.71
CA ALA A 286 4.38 -2.47 6.32
C ALA A 286 3.46 -2.48 5.09
N VAL A 287 2.24 -1.96 5.23
CA VAL A 287 1.22 -1.87 4.18
C VAL A 287 0.87 -0.41 3.92
N SER A 288 1.00 0.03 2.67
CA SER A 288 0.57 1.35 2.24
C SER A 288 -0.96 1.38 2.04
N THR A 289 -1.62 2.36 2.67
CA THR A 289 -3.06 2.58 2.58
C THR A 289 -3.37 4.02 2.20
N PRO A 290 -4.59 4.35 1.74
CA PRO A 290 -4.98 5.74 1.48
C PRO A 290 -4.85 6.67 2.70
N LYS A 291 -5.01 6.12 3.93
CA LYS A 291 -4.87 6.86 5.20
C LYS A 291 -3.43 6.96 5.69
N GLY A 292 -2.48 6.29 5.05
CA GLY A 292 -1.05 6.27 5.42
C GLY A 292 -0.48 4.87 5.55
N LEU A 293 0.67 4.75 6.21
CA LEU A 293 1.35 3.48 6.44
C LEU A 293 0.75 2.78 7.66
N MET A 294 0.32 1.53 7.48
CA MET A 294 -0.12 0.63 8.55
C MET A 294 0.80 -0.58 8.65
N VAL A 295 0.93 -1.15 9.84
CA VAL A 295 1.90 -2.22 10.12
C VAL A 295 1.22 -3.38 10.85
N PRO A 296 0.30 -4.12 10.19
CA PRO A 296 -0.36 -5.27 10.77
C PRO A 296 0.61 -6.41 11.06
N VAL A 297 0.25 -7.27 12.03
CA VAL A 297 1.07 -8.36 12.55
C VAL A 297 0.56 -9.71 12.04
N ILE A 298 1.47 -10.55 11.55
CA ILE A 298 1.21 -11.96 11.26
C ILE A 298 1.85 -12.78 12.36
N ARG A 299 1.01 -13.57 13.06
CA ARG A 299 1.40 -14.31 14.24
C ARG A 299 2.07 -15.64 13.92
N ASN A 300 3.02 -16.05 14.79
CA ASN A 300 3.67 -17.37 14.77
C ASN A 300 4.17 -17.79 13.38
N VAL A 301 4.86 -16.88 12.68
CA VAL A 301 5.35 -17.10 11.30
C VAL A 301 6.29 -18.31 11.23
N GLU A 302 6.99 -18.63 12.31
CA GLU A 302 7.87 -19.81 12.43
C GLU A 302 7.11 -21.12 12.20
N SER A 303 5.84 -21.19 12.58
CA SER A 303 4.99 -22.39 12.42
C SER A 303 4.27 -22.47 11.09
N LEU A 304 4.16 -21.36 10.35
CA LEU A 304 3.39 -21.26 9.12
C LEU A 304 4.18 -21.75 7.90
N GLY A 305 3.48 -22.38 6.95
CA GLY A 305 3.97 -22.65 5.60
C GLY A 305 3.84 -21.42 4.69
N LEU A 306 4.54 -21.43 3.53
CA LEU A 306 4.52 -20.30 2.60
C LEU A 306 3.10 -19.92 2.12
N ALA A 307 2.21 -20.92 1.93
CA ALA A 307 0.84 -20.68 1.51
C ALA A 307 -0.01 -20.00 2.59
N GLU A 308 0.21 -20.37 3.86
CA GLU A 308 -0.47 -19.78 5.00
C GLU A 308 0.00 -18.35 5.22
N ILE A 309 1.30 -18.10 5.11
CA ILE A 309 1.88 -16.75 5.19
C ILE A 309 1.28 -15.86 4.09
N GLU A 310 1.22 -16.32 2.82
CA GLU A 310 0.64 -15.53 1.73
C GLU A 310 -0.85 -15.20 1.96
N LYS A 311 -1.62 -16.17 2.48
CA LYS A 311 -3.03 -15.95 2.85
C LYS A 311 -3.17 -14.91 3.96
N ALA A 312 -2.37 -15.04 5.02
CA ALA A 312 -2.35 -14.10 6.12
C ALA A 312 -1.97 -12.68 5.67
N ILE A 313 -0.93 -12.54 4.82
CA ILE A 313 -0.54 -11.25 4.22
C ILE A 313 -1.70 -10.66 3.44
N ALA A 314 -2.34 -11.44 2.56
CA ALA A 314 -3.45 -10.96 1.74
C ALA A 314 -4.64 -10.49 2.59
N GLU A 315 -4.98 -11.24 3.64
CA GLU A 315 -6.06 -10.91 4.57
C GLU A 315 -5.80 -9.58 5.29
N VAL A 316 -4.64 -9.46 5.97
CA VAL A 316 -4.34 -8.23 6.72
C VAL A 316 -4.14 -7.02 5.80
N ALA A 317 -3.58 -7.21 4.58
CA ALA A 317 -3.41 -6.14 3.62
C ALA A 317 -4.76 -5.63 3.07
N ASN A 318 -5.74 -6.50 2.86
CA ASN A 318 -7.09 -6.11 2.45
C ASN A 318 -7.80 -5.37 3.58
N LYS A 319 -7.77 -5.91 4.82
CA LYS A 319 -8.31 -5.22 6.01
C LYS A 319 -7.68 -3.84 6.20
N ALA A 320 -6.36 -3.71 5.97
CA ALA A 320 -5.65 -2.44 6.08
C ALA A 320 -6.16 -1.41 5.06
N ARG A 321 -6.30 -1.79 3.78
CA ARG A 321 -6.80 -0.91 2.71
C ARG A 321 -8.25 -0.50 2.92
N ASP A 322 -9.07 -1.41 3.46
CA ASP A 322 -10.47 -1.16 3.80
C ASP A 322 -10.64 -0.36 5.10
N GLY A 323 -9.56 -0.09 5.85
CA GLY A 323 -9.61 0.59 7.15
C GLY A 323 -10.28 -0.22 8.25
N LYS A 324 -10.26 -1.57 8.14
CA LYS A 324 -10.94 -2.51 9.06
C LYS A 324 -9.99 -3.25 10.00
N LEU A 325 -8.72 -2.83 10.08
CA LEU A 325 -7.77 -3.42 11.03
C LEU A 325 -8.18 -3.08 12.47
N SER A 326 -8.22 -4.10 13.31
CA SER A 326 -8.39 -3.94 14.76
C SER A 326 -7.06 -3.60 15.45
N ILE A 327 -7.14 -3.01 16.65
CA ILE A 327 -5.95 -2.68 17.45
C ILE A 327 -5.09 -3.93 17.75
N PRO A 328 -5.66 -5.09 18.15
CA PRO A 328 -4.88 -6.31 18.36
C PRO A 328 -4.13 -6.79 17.11
N GLU A 329 -4.64 -6.53 15.91
CA GLU A 329 -3.95 -6.89 14.66
C GLU A 329 -2.76 -5.97 14.32
N MET A 330 -2.64 -4.83 14.99
CA MET A 330 -1.57 -3.83 14.80
C MET A 330 -0.55 -3.77 15.95
N THR A 331 -0.74 -4.56 17.01
CA THR A 331 0.08 -4.51 18.23
C THR A 331 0.73 -5.85 18.54
N GLY A 332 1.82 -5.84 19.30
CA GLY A 332 2.48 -7.06 19.81
C GLY A 332 3.33 -7.82 18.80
N GLY A 333 3.63 -7.23 17.62
CA GLY A 333 4.63 -7.83 16.71
C GLY A 333 6.04 -7.72 17.30
N THR A 334 6.88 -8.74 17.07
CA THR A 334 8.25 -8.81 17.61
C THR A 334 9.32 -8.33 16.64
N PHE A 335 9.00 -8.33 15.34
CA PHE A 335 9.89 -7.90 14.25
C PHE A 335 9.07 -7.26 13.13
N THR A 336 9.69 -6.38 12.33
CA THR A 336 9.00 -5.74 11.20
C THR A 336 9.74 -5.99 9.88
N ILE A 337 8.98 -6.21 8.80
CA ILE A 337 9.49 -6.22 7.42
C ILE A 337 8.81 -5.10 6.64
N THR A 338 9.61 -4.28 5.95
CA THR A 338 9.13 -3.23 5.06
C THR A 338 9.70 -3.40 3.66
N ASN A 339 8.89 -3.08 2.63
CA ASN A 339 9.30 -3.21 1.24
C ASN A 339 9.22 -1.87 0.50
N GLY A 340 10.37 -1.21 0.37
CA GLY A 340 10.54 0.01 -0.44
C GLY A 340 10.73 -0.27 -1.94
N GLY A 341 11.04 -1.52 -2.31
CA GLY A 341 11.33 -1.93 -3.69
C GLY A 341 10.14 -1.79 -4.63
N VAL A 342 8.91 -1.92 -4.12
CA VAL A 342 7.67 -1.69 -4.89
C VAL A 342 7.54 -0.24 -5.39
N PHE A 343 8.25 0.70 -4.76
CA PHE A 343 8.32 2.10 -5.14
C PHE A 343 9.62 2.45 -5.89
N GLY A 344 10.47 1.46 -6.16
CA GLY A 344 11.75 1.62 -6.88
C GLY A 344 12.93 1.98 -6.00
N SER A 345 12.84 1.90 -4.66
CA SER A 345 13.97 2.17 -3.77
C SER A 345 15.08 1.16 -3.99
N MET A 346 16.30 1.63 -4.28
CA MET A 346 17.48 0.78 -4.41
C MET A 346 18.00 0.35 -3.03
N MET A 347 18.03 1.28 -2.08
CA MET A 347 18.55 1.07 -0.74
C MET A 347 18.02 2.17 0.18
N SER A 348 17.65 1.83 1.41
CA SER A 348 17.19 2.76 2.44
C SER A 348 17.54 2.24 3.84
N THR A 349 17.53 3.12 4.82
CA THR A 349 17.70 2.81 6.24
C THR A 349 16.34 2.93 6.93
N PRO A 350 15.56 1.85 7.05
CA PRO A 350 14.23 1.93 7.69
C PRO A 350 14.36 2.32 9.16
N ILE A 351 13.38 3.07 9.67
CA ILE A 351 13.28 3.40 11.09
C ILE A 351 12.62 2.23 11.81
N ILE A 352 13.16 1.85 12.96
CA ILE A 352 12.64 0.77 13.79
C ILE A 352 11.19 1.08 14.20
N ASN A 353 10.34 0.06 14.28
CA ASN A 353 8.97 0.16 14.76
C ASN A 353 8.92 -0.21 16.27
N PRO A 354 8.93 0.78 17.18
CA PRO A 354 8.99 0.50 18.61
C PRO A 354 7.74 -0.27 19.09
N PRO A 355 7.87 -1.14 20.11
CA PRO A 355 9.04 -1.37 20.96
C PRO A 355 10.05 -2.40 20.40
N GLN A 356 9.91 -2.85 19.16
CA GLN A 356 10.79 -3.83 18.52
C GLN A 356 12.23 -3.33 18.42
N ALA A 357 13.20 -4.26 18.51
CA ALA A 357 14.62 -3.93 18.42
C ALA A 357 15.15 -3.80 16.98
N ALA A 358 14.45 -4.36 15.99
CA ALA A 358 14.94 -4.39 14.61
C ALA A 358 13.83 -4.39 13.55
N ILE A 359 14.23 -4.00 12.32
CA ILE A 359 13.38 -3.98 11.12
C ILE A 359 14.20 -4.37 9.89
N LEU A 360 13.64 -5.25 9.05
CA LEU A 360 14.22 -5.61 7.75
C LEU A 360 13.60 -4.76 6.64
N GLY A 361 14.45 -4.10 5.85
CA GLY A 361 14.09 -3.41 4.61
C GLY A 361 14.38 -4.25 3.38
N MET A 362 13.36 -4.46 2.54
CA MET A 362 13.49 -5.02 1.20
C MET A 362 13.51 -3.90 0.17
N HIS A 363 14.24 -4.13 -0.92
CA HIS A 363 14.43 -3.11 -1.95
C HIS A 363 14.16 -3.63 -3.35
N ASN A 364 14.46 -2.81 -4.36
CA ASN A 364 14.25 -3.15 -5.76
C ASN A 364 15.15 -4.31 -6.20
N ILE A 365 14.63 -5.16 -7.08
CA ILE A 365 15.40 -6.22 -7.77
C ILE A 365 15.94 -5.63 -9.06
N ILE A 366 17.26 -5.64 -9.20
CA ILE A 366 17.95 -5.08 -10.36
C ILE A 366 18.90 -6.14 -10.93
N GLU A 367 18.86 -6.36 -12.24
CA GLU A 367 19.86 -7.21 -12.90
C GLU A 367 21.22 -6.53 -12.84
N ARG A 368 22.20 -7.25 -12.28
CA ARG A 368 23.58 -6.78 -12.13
C ARG A 368 24.56 -7.84 -12.58
N PRO A 369 25.74 -7.45 -13.11
CA PRO A 369 26.85 -8.36 -13.33
C PRO A 369 27.43 -8.75 -11.97
N VAL A 370 27.49 -10.04 -11.70
CA VAL A 370 28.11 -10.63 -10.48
C VAL A 370 29.06 -11.72 -10.89
N VAL A 371 30.05 -12.01 -10.05
CA VAL A 371 31.01 -13.09 -10.28
C VAL A 371 30.53 -14.35 -9.57
N ILE A 372 30.27 -15.42 -10.34
CA ILE A 372 29.89 -16.73 -9.83
C ILE A 372 30.84 -17.75 -10.50
N ASP A 373 31.55 -18.55 -9.69
CA ASP A 373 32.50 -19.53 -10.15
C ASP A 373 33.57 -18.97 -11.10
N GLY A 374 33.98 -17.70 -10.85
CA GLY A 374 34.97 -16.99 -11.66
C GLY A 374 34.44 -16.41 -12.97
N GLN A 375 33.12 -16.53 -13.25
CA GLN A 375 32.48 -15.99 -14.46
C GLN A 375 31.58 -14.80 -14.12
N ILE A 376 31.58 -13.80 -15.00
CA ILE A 376 30.66 -12.66 -14.90
C ILE A 376 29.32 -13.08 -15.50
N VAL A 377 28.28 -13.10 -14.66
CA VAL A 377 26.93 -13.47 -15.06
C VAL A 377 25.91 -12.39 -14.61
N ALA A 378 24.85 -12.21 -15.36
CA ALA A 378 23.75 -11.34 -14.95
C ALA A 378 22.88 -12.07 -13.91
N ARG A 379 22.60 -11.40 -12.80
CA ARG A 379 21.75 -11.90 -11.71
C ARG A 379 20.77 -10.84 -11.22
N PRO A 380 19.53 -11.22 -10.89
CA PRO A 380 18.57 -10.34 -10.23
C PRO A 380 18.98 -10.17 -8.76
N MET A 381 19.62 -9.05 -8.45
CA MET A 381 20.14 -8.76 -7.11
C MET A 381 19.20 -7.82 -6.35
N MET A 382 19.02 -8.06 -5.06
CA MET A 382 18.29 -7.20 -4.14
C MET A 382 19.19 -6.80 -2.97
N TYR A 383 19.25 -5.50 -2.64
CA TYR A 383 19.77 -5.08 -1.36
C TYR A 383 18.74 -5.32 -0.26
N VAL A 384 19.22 -5.82 0.87
CA VAL A 384 18.47 -5.95 2.11
C VAL A 384 19.16 -5.13 3.19
N ALA A 385 18.39 -4.48 4.03
CA ALA A 385 18.86 -3.63 5.11
C ALA A 385 18.27 -4.11 6.43
N LEU A 386 19.09 -4.27 7.46
CA LEU A 386 18.64 -4.48 8.82
C LEU A 386 18.97 -3.22 9.62
N SER A 387 17.94 -2.45 10.02
CA SER A 387 18.09 -1.41 11.04
C SER A 387 17.79 -2.01 12.40
N TYR A 388 18.60 -1.67 13.39
CA TYR A 388 18.53 -2.26 14.72
C TYR A 388 19.00 -1.29 15.80
N ASP A 389 18.55 -1.51 17.02
CA ASP A 389 19.02 -0.76 18.18
C ASP A 389 20.33 -1.39 18.73
N HIS A 390 21.43 -0.67 18.55
CA HIS A 390 22.76 -1.17 18.94
C HIS A 390 22.97 -1.24 20.46
N ARG A 391 22.00 -0.78 21.26
CA ARG A 391 22.01 -1.00 22.72
C ARG A 391 21.66 -2.45 23.08
N LEU A 392 20.95 -3.18 22.18
CA LEU A 392 20.48 -4.55 22.35
C LEU A 392 21.18 -5.55 21.42
N ILE A 393 21.53 -5.11 20.22
CA ILE A 393 22.00 -5.99 19.14
C ILE A 393 23.38 -5.53 18.71
N ASP A 394 24.37 -6.40 18.89
CA ASP A 394 25.75 -6.14 18.47
C ASP A 394 25.96 -6.46 16.99
N GLY A 395 27.14 -6.06 16.47
CA GLY A 395 27.53 -6.29 15.08
C GLY A 395 27.57 -7.78 14.70
N ARG A 396 27.91 -8.67 15.62
CA ARG A 396 27.93 -10.12 15.39
C ARG A 396 26.51 -10.66 15.14
N GLU A 397 25.54 -10.26 15.96
CA GLU A 397 24.16 -10.70 15.88
C GLU A 397 23.46 -10.11 14.65
N SER A 398 23.63 -8.81 14.42
CA SER A 398 22.98 -8.11 13.30
C SER A 398 23.48 -8.58 11.93
N VAL A 399 24.81 -8.68 11.77
CA VAL A 399 25.41 -9.16 10.53
C VAL A 399 25.14 -10.65 10.36
N GLY A 400 25.28 -11.46 11.43
CA GLY A 400 24.98 -12.90 11.41
C GLY A 400 23.54 -13.18 10.99
N PHE A 401 22.58 -12.48 11.58
CA PHE A 401 21.17 -12.56 11.20
C PHE A 401 20.96 -12.27 9.70
N LEU A 402 21.51 -11.16 9.21
CA LEU A 402 21.31 -10.76 7.82
C LEU A 402 21.99 -11.73 6.84
N VAL A 403 23.15 -12.28 7.18
CA VAL A 403 23.84 -13.33 6.43
C VAL A 403 22.98 -14.61 6.40
N ARG A 404 22.37 -14.98 7.53
CA ARG A 404 21.51 -16.16 7.60
C ARG A 404 20.25 -16.00 6.75
N VAL A 405 19.62 -14.86 6.80
CA VAL A 405 18.47 -14.52 5.93
C VAL A 405 18.88 -14.63 4.46
N LYS A 406 20.04 -14.07 4.06
CA LYS A 406 20.58 -14.20 2.71
C LYS A 406 20.74 -15.68 2.31
N GLN A 407 21.40 -16.48 3.13
CA GLN A 407 21.62 -17.91 2.85
C GLN A 407 20.31 -18.67 2.61
N LEU A 408 19.29 -18.43 3.43
CA LEU A 408 17.97 -19.06 3.28
C LEU A 408 17.23 -18.60 2.03
N LEU A 409 17.40 -17.35 1.62
CA LEU A 409 16.79 -16.82 0.39
C LEU A 409 17.50 -17.32 -0.88
N GLU A 410 18.82 -17.48 -0.82
CA GLU A 410 19.63 -18.02 -1.92
C GLU A 410 19.52 -19.56 -2.02
N ASN A 411 19.19 -20.24 -0.91
CA ASN A 411 18.93 -21.67 -0.83
C ASN A 411 17.56 -21.95 -0.17
N PRO A 412 16.44 -21.69 -0.85
CA PRO A 412 15.10 -21.73 -0.21
C PRO A 412 14.69 -23.11 0.33
N THR A 413 15.28 -24.20 -0.16
CA THR A 413 15.05 -25.56 0.35
C THR A 413 15.55 -25.76 1.78
N ASP A 414 16.56 -25.01 2.21
CA ASP A 414 17.10 -25.08 3.58
C ASP A 414 16.09 -24.57 4.63
N MET A 415 15.09 -23.80 4.20
CA MET A 415 13.97 -23.39 5.09
C MET A 415 13.15 -24.58 5.61
N LEU A 416 13.25 -25.76 4.98
CA LEU A 416 12.59 -26.98 5.44
C LEU A 416 13.27 -27.60 6.67
N PHE A 417 14.55 -27.32 6.86
CA PHE A 417 15.41 -27.90 7.90
C PHE A 417 15.66 -26.97 9.09
N GLY A 418 15.07 -25.78 9.09
CA GLY A 418 15.18 -24.81 10.18
C GLY A 418 16.62 -24.34 10.39
N LYS A 419 17.22 -24.71 11.54
CA LYS A 419 18.59 -24.31 11.90
C LYS A 419 19.69 -25.08 11.16
N SER A 420 19.34 -26.17 10.48
CA SER A 420 20.27 -27.02 9.73
C SER A 420 20.17 -26.77 8.22
N SER A 421 20.98 -27.44 7.43
CA SER A 421 20.84 -27.52 5.97
C SER A 421 20.56 -28.96 5.56
N GLY A 422 19.95 -29.15 4.37
CA GLY A 422 19.65 -30.48 3.87
C GLY A 422 20.88 -31.39 3.78
N GLU A 423 22.07 -30.83 3.49
CA GLU A 423 23.32 -31.57 3.46
C GLU A 423 23.78 -32.03 4.87
N LYS A 424 23.66 -31.15 5.88
CA LYS A 424 24.00 -31.49 7.27
C LYS A 424 23.06 -32.56 7.84
N GLU A 425 21.76 -32.40 7.58
CA GLU A 425 20.75 -33.41 7.97
C GLU A 425 21.01 -34.76 7.30
N LEU A 426 21.40 -34.77 6.01
CA LEU A 426 21.74 -35.98 5.29
C LEU A 426 23.01 -36.66 5.86
N LEU A 427 23.97 -35.86 6.33
CA LEU A 427 25.24 -36.34 6.87
C LEU A 427 25.20 -36.58 8.38
N GLU A 428 24.10 -36.25 9.05
CA GLU A 428 23.89 -36.37 10.50
C GLU A 428 24.99 -35.60 11.31
N ILE A 429 25.38 -34.37 10.85
CA ILE A 429 26.43 -33.52 11.44
C ILE A 429 25.95 -32.13 11.82
#